data_96a3b6a9765c1db83f92a8c153b39821
#
_entry.id   96a3b6a9765c1db83f92a8c153b39821
#
_cell.length_a   1.000
_cell.length_b   1.000
_cell.length_c   1.000
_cell.angle_alpha   90.00
_cell.angle_beta   90.00
_cell.angle_gamma   90.00
#
_symmetry.space_group_name_H-M   'P 1'
#
loop_
_entity.id
_entity.type
_entity.pdbx_description
1 polymer ?
#
loop_
_entity_poly.entity_id
_entity_poly.type
_entity_poly.pdbx_seq_one_letter_code
_entity_poly.pdbx_strand_id
1 'polypeptide(L)'
;PRKLRWFDDLADFWTKNHLSSDNAILCGDFNIVPNALDSWNGASAEGTVFHTQDERNRLQAIMDLGLTDLFRDRFPNEQQFSWWDYRGGAFHRAQGLRIDFILGNENVRTRTRDISIDRDYRKKKDTLTASDHAPVIVELD
;
A
#
# COMPACT_ATOMS: atom_id res chain seq x y z
N PRO A 1 -10.43 7.88 14.70
CA PRO A 1 -11.80 8.24 14.34
C PRO A 1 -11.91 8.89 12.96
N ARG A 2 -11.17 10.00 12.66
CA ARG A 2 -11.32 10.70 11.37
C ARG A 2 -10.84 9.88 10.18
N LYS A 3 -9.67 9.23 10.29
CA LYS A 3 -9.09 8.35 9.27
C LYS A 3 -10.01 7.16 8.97
N LEU A 4 -10.50 6.47 10.00
CA LEU A 4 -11.38 5.30 9.83
C LEU A 4 -12.66 5.68 9.09
N ARG A 5 -13.29 6.80 9.46
CA ARG A 5 -14.46 7.32 8.78
C ARG A 5 -14.18 7.63 7.31
N TRP A 6 -13.01 8.19 6.99
CA TRP A 6 -12.63 8.46 5.61
C TRP A 6 -12.59 7.17 4.76
N PHE A 7 -12.11 6.06 5.32
CA PHE A 7 -12.14 4.77 4.64
C PHE A 7 -13.56 4.24 4.45
N ASP A 8 -14.44 4.44 5.44
CA ASP A 8 -15.85 4.07 5.31
C ASP A 8 -16.52 4.89 4.18
N ASP A 9 -16.28 6.19 4.13
CA ASP A 9 -16.77 7.09 3.09
C ASP A 9 -16.19 6.72 1.69
N LEU A 10 -14.93 6.31 1.62
CA LEU A 10 -14.28 5.85 0.39
C LEU A 10 -14.92 4.55 -0.13
N ALA A 11 -15.19 3.59 0.74
CA ALA A 11 -15.86 2.35 0.38
C ALA A 11 -17.27 2.61 -0.17
N ASP A 12 -18.01 3.51 0.46
CA ASP A 12 -19.32 3.93 0.00
C ASP A 12 -19.27 4.63 -1.37
N PHE A 13 -18.29 5.52 -1.56
CA PHE A 13 -18.08 6.19 -2.84
C PHE A 13 -17.75 5.17 -3.95
N TRP A 14 -16.83 4.23 -3.67
CA TRP A 14 -16.45 3.20 -4.63
C TRP A 14 -17.65 2.34 -5.06
N THR A 15 -18.43 1.88 -4.09
CA THR A 15 -19.63 1.07 -4.34
C THR A 15 -20.64 1.77 -5.23
N LYS A 16 -20.78 3.09 -5.08
CA LYS A 16 -21.77 3.88 -5.85
C LYS A 16 -21.32 4.21 -7.26
N ASN A 17 -20.02 4.26 -7.52
CA ASN A 17 -19.49 4.85 -8.76
C ASN A 17 -18.72 3.88 -9.65
N HIS A 18 -18.41 2.66 -9.20
CA HIS A 18 -17.56 1.73 -9.94
C HIS A 18 -18.27 0.41 -10.20
N LEU A 19 -18.37 0.05 -11.49
CA LEU A 19 -18.92 -1.20 -11.94
C LEU A 19 -17.82 -2.27 -12.05
N SER A 20 -18.18 -3.52 -11.77
CA SER A 20 -17.25 -4.66 -11.83
C SER A 20 -16.66 -4.91 -13.22
N SER A 21 -17.33 -4.44 -14.28
CA SER A 21 -16.87 -4.56 -15.67
C SER A 21 -15.84 -3.51 -16.08
N ASP A 22 -15.70 -2.42 -15.33
CA ASP A 22 -14.75 -1.36 -15.64
C ASP A 22 -13.32 -1.77 -15.29
N ASN A 23 -12.34 -1.15 -15.95
CA ASN A 23 -10.95 -1.22 -15.49
C ASN A 23 -10.78 -0.20 -14.38
N ALA A 24 -10.75 -0.67 -13.15
CA ALA A 24 -10.74 0.20 -11.98
C ALA A 24 -9.50 -0.02 -11.12
N ILE A 25 -8.83 1.08 -10.80
CA ILE A 25 -7.64 1.12 -9.93
C ILE A 25 -7.90 2.12 -8.81
N LEU A 26 -7.63 1.72 -7.58
CA LEU A 26 -7.55 2.57 -6.41
C LEU A 26 -6.12 2.54 -5.89
N CYS A 27 -5.42 3.67 -5.94
CA CYS A 27 -4.03 3.74 -5.52
C CYS A 27 -3.74 4.96 -4.65
N GLY A 28 -2.70 4.85 -3.84
CA GLY A 28 -2.23 5.93 -2.98
C GLY A 28 -1.58 5.45 -1.69
N ASP A 29 -1.24 6.41 -0.84
CA ASP A 29 -0.81 6.18 0.54
C ASP A 29 -2.03 5.98 1.44
N PHE A 30 -2.18 4.76 1.94
CA PHE A 30 -3.29 4.40 2.83
C PHE A 30 -2.94 4.58 4.31
N ASN A 31 -1.64 4.73 4.61
CA ASN A 31 -1.17 4.79 6.01
C ASN A 31 -1.67 3.59 6.86
N ILE A 32 -1.78 2.42 6.25
CA ILE A 32 -2.17 1.16 6.89
C ILE A 32 -1.13 0.10 6.56
N VAL A 33 -0.70 -0.65 7.56
CA VAL A 33 0.13 -1.85 7.39
C VAL A 33 -0.79 -3.07 7.39
N PRO A 34 -0.93 -3.78 6.25
CA PRO A 34 -1.90 -4.88 6.11
C PRO A 34 -1.61 -6.05 7.03
N ASN A 35 -0.34 -6.41 7.16
CA ASN A 35 0.08 -7.54 8.02
C ASN A 35 1.54 -7.37 8.48
N ALA A 36 2.02 -8.31 9.30
CA ALA A 36 3.37 -8.26 9.87
C ALA A 36 4.48 -8.26 8.82
N LEU A 37 4.27 -8.87 7.64
CA LEU A 37 5.23 -8.89 6.54
C LEU A 37 5.46 -7.49 5.94
N ASP A 38 4.48 -6.60 6.07
CA ASP A 38 4.52 -5.23 5.54
C ASP A 38 5.16 -4.21 6.51
N SER A 39 5.72 -4.69 7.61
CA SER A 39 6.40 -3.88 8.63
C SER A 39 7.76 -4.47 8.98
N TRP A 40 8.78 -3.60 9.09
CA TRP A 40 10.10 -4.00 9.57
C TRP A 40 10.07 -4.53 11.03
N ASN A 41 9.11 -4.06 11.81
CA ASN A 41 8.90 -4.47 13.21
C ASN A 41 8.05 -5.75 13.31
N GLY A 42 7.47 -6.20 12.21
CA GLY A 42 6.63 -7.38 12.18
C GLY A 42 5.48 -7.31 13.19
N ALA A 43 5.23 -8.43 13.86
CA ALA A 43 4.15 -8.54 14.85
C ALA A 43 4.34 -7.66 16.11
N SER A 44 5.56 -7.21 16.41
CA SER A 44 5.81 -6.38 17.58
C SER A 44 5.24 -4.96 17.48
N ALA A 45 4.87 -4.52 16.26
CA ALA A 45 4.22 -3.23 16.03
C ALA A 45 2.70 -3.26 16.20
N GLU A 46 2.12 -4.42 16.47
CA GLU A 46 0.66 -4.60 16.55
C GLU A 46 0.01 -3.63 17.53
N GLY A 47 -1.08 -3.00 17.10
CA GLY A 47 -1.82 -2.01 17.89
C GLY A 47 -1.22 -0.59 17.89
N THR A 48 -0.05 -0.40 17.28
CA THR A 48 0.54 0.94 17.11
C THR A 48 -0.04 1.66 15.90
N VAL A 49 0.36 2.91 15.70
CA VAL A 49 -0.05 3.71 14.52
C VAL A 49 0.22 2.94 13.23
N PHE A 50 -0.75 2.90 12.33
CA PHE A 50 -0.81 2.15 11.07
C PHE A 50 -0.98 0.62 11.21
N HIS A 51 -0.89 0.07 12.44
CA HIS A 51 -0.92 -1.38 12.71
C HIS A 51 -2.13 -1.82 13.51
N THR A 52 -3.19 -1.02 13.56
CA THR A 52 -4.39 -1.39 14.33
C THR A 52 -5.30 -2.31 13.54
N GLN A 53 -5.99 -3.20 14.25
CA GLN A 53 -6.98 -4.09 13.62
C GLN A 53 -8.12 -3.31 12.96
N ASP A 54 -8.53 -2.18 13.54
CA ASP A 54 -9.55 -1.31 12.97
C ASP A 54 -9.16 -0.73 11.60
N GLU A 55 -7.88 -0.38 11.41
CA GLU A 55 -7.34 0.06 10.13
C GLU A 55 -7.34 -1.06 9.10
N ARG A 56 -6.87 -2.25 9.50
CA ARG A 56 -6.87 -3.44 8.63
C ARG A 56 -8.25 -3.87 8.22
N ASN A 57 -9.22 -3.79 9.12
CA ASN A 57 -10.62 -4.11 8.81
C ASN A 57 -11.18 -3.18 7.71
N ARG A 58 -10.83 -1.88 7.72
CA ARG A 58 -11.24 -0.92 6.68
C ARG A 58 -10.57 -1.21 5.34
N LEU A 59 -9.28 -1.51 5.35
CA LEU A 59 -8.58 -1.90 4.13
C LEU A 59 -9.17 -3.19 3.55
N GLN A 60 -9.45 -4.18 4.39
CA GLN A 60 -10.09 -5.42 3.96
C GLN A 60 -11.49 -5.18 3.39
N ALA A 61 -12.29 -4.30 4.01
CA ALA A 61 -13.61 -3.95 3.50
C ALA A 61 -13.55 -3.32 2.09
N ILE A 62 -12.51 -2.52 1.80
CA ILE A 62 -12.26 -1.98 0.45
C ILE A 62 -11.89 -3.12 -0.52
N MET A 63 -10.99 -4.01 -0.12
CA MET A 63 -10.61 -5.16 -0.96
C MET A 63 -11.79 -6.11 -1.21
N ASP A 64 -12.68 -6.27 -0.26
CA ASP A 64 -13.91 -7.09 -0.39
C ASP A 64 -14.90 -6.53 -1.43
N LEU A 65 -14.72 -5.29 -1.88
CA LEU A 65 -15.45 -4.72 -3.03
C LEU A 65 -14.95 -5.23 -4.39
N GLY A 66 -14.06 -6.21 -4.41
CA GLY A 66 -13.50 -6.80 -5.61
C GLY A 66 -12.15 -6.20 -6.03
N LEU A 67 -11.44 -5.58 -5.10
CA LEU A 67 -10.11 -5.00 -5.32
C LEU A 67 -9.02 -5.90 -4.74
N THR A 68 -7.98 -6.13 -5.52
CA THR A 68 -6.81 -6.93 -5.15
C THR A 68 -5.60 -6.02 -4.93
N ASP A 69 -4.86 -6.24 -3.85
CA ASP A 69 -3.52 -5.69 -3.66
C ASP A 69 -2.57 -6.35 -4.67
N LEU A 70 -2.27 -5.64 -5.77
CA LEU A 70 -1.53 -6.20 -6.90
C LEU A 70 -0.10 -6.60 -6.53
N PHE A 71 0.53 -5.88 -5.60
CA PHE A 71 1.88 -6.24 -5.15
C PHE A 71 1.84 -7.56 -4.37
N ARG A 72 0.93 -7.70 -3.42
CA ARG A 72 0.83 -8.91 -2.60
C ARG A 72 0.33 -10.12 -3.39
N ASP A 73 -0.51 -9.91 -4.39
CA ASP A 73 -0.95 -10.96 -5.33
C ASP A 73 0.26 -11.54 -6.10
N ARG A 74 1.15 -10.67 -6.58
CA ARG A 74 2.36 -11.07 -7.32
C ARG A 74 3.45 -11.66 -6.42
N PHE A 75 3.63 -11.09 -5.24
CA PHE A 75 4.71 -11.42 -4.29
C PHE A 75 4.15 -11.76 -2.91
N PRO A 76 3.51 -12.94 -2.76
CA PRO A 76 2.77 -13.27 -1.54
C PRO A 76 3.66 -13.37 -0.28
N ASN A 77 4.95 -13.63 -0.45
CA ASN A 77 5.88 -13.87 0.67
C ASN A 77 7.05 -12.87 0.73
N GLU A 78 7.10 -11.88 -0.16
CA GLU A 78 8.21 -10.92 -0.17
C GLU A 78 7.97 -9.78 0.80
N GLN A 79 9.01 -9.44 1.55
CA GLN A 79 9.05 -8.24 2.36
C GLN A 79 9.71 -7.11 1.58
N GLN A 80 8.92 -6.13 1.16
CA GLN A 80 9.39 -4.88 0.57
C GLN A 80 8.59 -3.73 1.19
N PHE A 81 9.21 -2.55 1.23
CA PHE A 81 8.62 -1.36 1.83
C PHE A 81 8.51 -0.23 0.81
N SER A 82 7.52 0.64 1.01
CA SER A 82 7.29 1.83 0.19
C SER A 82 7.60 3.13 0.92
N TRP A 83 7.79 3.09 2.23
CA TRP A 83 8.04 4.26 3.08
C TRP A 83 9.08 3.97 4.17
N TRP A 84 9.92 4.98 4.49
CA TRP A 84 10.88 4.98 5.60
C TRP A 84 10.94 6.36 6.21
N ASP A 85 10.80 6.46 7.54
CA ASP A 85 10.96 7.73 8.25
C ASP A 85 12.32 8.39 7.90
N TYR A 86 12.34 9.71 7.78
CA TYR A 86 13.58 10.46 7.62
C TYR A 86 14.49 10.38 8.85
N ARG A 87 13.88 10.18 10.02
CA ARG A 87 14.57 10.15 11.31
C ARG A 87 15.27 8.81 11.55
N GLY A 88 16.30 8.87 12.41
CA GLY A 88 16.96 7.67 12.93
C GLY A 88 17.69 6.82 11.88
N GLY A 89 17.89 7.30 10.66
CA GLY A 89 18.52 6.52 9.58
C GLY A 89 17.67 5.31 9.14
N ALA A 90 16.36 5.39 9.26
CA ALA A 90 15.43 4.28 9.01
C ALA A 90 15.62 3.63 7.64
N PHE A 91 15.88 4.41 6.60
CA PHE A 91 16.13 3.88 5.26
C PHE A 91 17.38 2.99 5.20
N HIS A 92 18.48 3.43 5.81
CA HIS A 92 19.75 2.67 5.83
C HIS A 92 19.64 1.41 6.71
N ARG A 93 18.79 1.45 7.72
CA ARG A 93 18.51 0.30 8.61
C ARG A 93 17.45 -0.64 8.06
N ALA A 94 16.90 -0.35 6.88
CA ALA A 94 15.77 -1.08 6.28
C ALA A 94 14.52 -1.11 7.21
N GLN A 95 14.31 -0.06 8.01
CA GLN A 95 13.20 0.09 8.94
C GLN A 95 12.04 0.79 8.23
N GLY A 96 11.39 0.08 7.32
CA GLY A 96 10.33 0.62 6.48
C GLY A 96 8.97 -0.03 6.72
N LEU A 97 7.97 0.54 6.04
CA LEU A 97 6.60 0.05 5.99
C LEU A 97 6.13 0.01 4.54
N ARG A 98 5.29 -0.96 4.20
CA ARG A 98 4.56 -0.93 2.93
C ARG A 98 3.15 -0.39 3.21
N ILE A 99 2.93 0.86 2.85
CA ILE A 99 1.70 1.63 3.12
C ILE A 99 1.11 2.27 1.87
N ASP A 100 1.81 2.19 0.75
CA ASP A 100 1.37 2.65 -0.56
C ASP A 100 0.92 1.45 -1.39
N PHE A 101 -0.29 1.50 -1.93
CA PHE A 101 -0.90 0.39 -2.64
C PHE A 101 -1.38 0.80 -4.03
N ILE A 102 -1.38 -0.19 -4.93
CA ILE A 102 -2.15 -0.19 -6.16
C ILE A 102 -3.11 -1.36 -6.05
N LEU A 103 -4.38 -1.05 -5.81
CA LEU A 103 -5.47 -2.00 -5.74
C LEU A 103 -6.18 -2.02 -7.08
N GLY A 104 -6.30 -3.18 -7.70
CA GLY A 104 -6.97 -3.35 -8.98
C GLY A 104 -8.16 -4.30 -8.89
N ASN A 105 -9.20 -4.04 -9.67
CA ASN A 105 -10.27 -5.02 -9.84
C ASN A 105 -9.80 -6.22 -10.69
N GLU A 106 -10.62 -7.24 -10.86
CA GLU A 106 -10.24 -8.46 -11.57
C GLU A 106 -9.77 -8.20 -13.01
N ASN A 107 -10.39 -7.24 -13.72
CA ASN A 107 -9.97 -6.87 -15.08
C ASN A 107 -8.55 -6.29 -15.09
N VAL A 108 -8.21 -5.46 -14.12
CA VAL A 108 -6.86 -4.90 -13.96
C VAL A 108 -5.89 -5.99 -13.50
N ARG A 109 -6.27 -6.81 -12.52
CA ARG A 109 -5.43 -7.89 -12.01
C ARG A 109 -4.97 -8.84 -13.11
N THR A 110 -5.88 -9.27 -13.97
CA THR A 110 -5.57 -10.20 -15.08
C THR A 110 -4.69 -9.58 -16.16
N ARG A 111 -4.67 -8.25 -16.28
CA ARG A 111 -3.83 -7.48 -17.22
C ARG A 111 -2.51 -7.02 -16.60
N THR A 112 -2.30 -7.26 -15.31
CA THR A 112 -1.06 -6.86 -14.64
C THR A 112 0.10 -7.75 -15.13
N ARG A 113 1.06 -7.13 -15.82
CA ARG A 113 2.30 -7.78 -16.29
C ARG A 113 3.35 -7.81 -15.20
N ASP A 114 3.54 -6.67 -14.57
CA ASP A 114 4.52 -6.52 -13.49
C ASP A 114 4.09 -5.45 -12.49
N ILE A 115 4.64 -5.54 -11.29
CA ILE A 115 4.51 -4.52 -10.24
C ILE A 115 5.81 -4.48 -9.44
N SER A 116 6.28 -3.28 -9.12
CA SER A 116 7.52 -3.08 -8.40
C SER A 116 7.44 -1.90 -7.44
N ILE A 117 8.32 -1.90 -6.44
CA ILE A 117 8.58 -0.76 -5.55
C ILE A 117 10.01 -0.31 -5.84
N ASP A 118 10.19 0.87 -6.42
CA ASP A 118 11.51 1.42 -6.76
C ASP A 118 12.17 2.04 -5.53
N ARG A 119 12.72 1.17 -4.67
CA ARG A 119 13.43 1.57 -3.46
C ARG A 119 14.60 2.50 -3.75
N ASP A 120 15.25 2.35 -4.89
CA ASP A 120 16.44 3.13 -5.24
C ASP A 120 16.10 4.61 -5.50
N TYR A 121 14.87 4.90 -5.89
CA TYR A 121 14.40 6.27 -6.03
C TYR A 121 14.37 7.05 -4.71
N ARG A 122 14.31 6.34 -3.57
CA ARG A 122 14.39 6.90 -2.21
C ARG A 122 15.81 7.38 -1.85
N LYS A 123 16.84 6.95 -2.58
CA LYS A 123 18.23 7.35 -2.33
C LYS A 123 18.41 8.83 -2.65
N LYS A 124 19.19 9.51 -1.81
CA LYS A 124 19.59 10.91 -2.06
C LYS A 124 20.40 10.98 -3.35
N LYS A 125 20.05 11.94 -4.21
CA LYS A 125 20.80 12.25 -5.44
C LYS A 125 21.34 13.67 -5.34
N ASP A 126 22.64 13.79 -5.46
CA ASP A 126 23.37 15.08 -5.37
C ASP A 126 23.01 15.86 -4.09
N THR A 127 22.48 17.08 -4.25
CA THR A 127 22.04 17.93 -3.14
C THR A 127 20.56 17.80 -2.81
N LEU A 128 19.81 16.96 -3.55
CA LEU A 128 18.36 16.83 -3.39
C LEU A 128 18.02 15.75 -2.38
N THR A 129 17.09 16.07 -1.48
CA THR A 129 16.47 15.08 -0.61
C THR A 129 15.29 14.44 -1.33
N ALA A 130 15.33 13.11 -1.51
CA ALA A 130 14.21 12.37 -2.07
C ALA A 130 13.00 12.38 -1.12
N SER A 131 11.82 12.03 -1.65
CA SER A 131 10.64 11.72 -0.81
C SER A 131 10.97 10.62 0.19
N ASP A 132 10.28 10.58 1.31
CA ASP A 132 10.31 9.45 2.25
C ASP A 132 9.54 8.22 1.75
N HIS A 133 8.82 8.35 0.62
CA HIS A 133 8.21 7.25 -0.11
C HIS A 133 9.03 6.85 -1.34
N ALA A 134 8.97 5.57 -1.68
CA ALA A 134 9.42 5.04 -2.98
C ALA A 134 8.23 4.91 -3.94
N PRO A 135 8.42 5.13 -5.25
CA PRO A 135 7.38 4.88 -6.23
C PRO A 135 6.94 3.40 -6.24
N VAL A 136 5.64 3.19 -6.32
CA VAL A 136 5.05 1.89 -6.63
C VAL A 136 4.58 1.94 -8.08
N ILE A 137 5.03 1.01 -8.90
CA ILE A 137 4.85 1.01 -10.35
C ILE A 137 4.15 -0.27 -10.76
N VAL A 138 3.10 -0.16 -11.57
CA VAL A 138 2.42 -1.29 -12.19
C VAL A 138 2.50 -1.17 -13.71
N GLU A 139 2.75 -2.30 -14.39
CA GLU A 139 2.68 -2.41 -15.84
C GLU A 139 1.48 -3.26 -16.22
N LEU A 140 0.66 -2.73 -17.11
CA LEU A 140 -0.54 -3.39 -17.64
C LEU A 140 -0.40 -3.67 -19.12
N ASP A 141 -1.06 -4.75 -19.59
CA ASP A 141 -1.28 -5.02 -21.03
C ASP A 141 -2.34 -4.11 -21.64
#